data_7455ebf1a25c0928b1b1fe4de67c06bf
#
_entry.id   7455ebf1a25c0928b1b1fe4de67c06bf
#
_cell.length_a   1.000
_cell.length_b   1.000
_cell.length_c   1.000
_cell.angle_alpha   90.00
_cell.angle_beta   90.00
_cell.angle_gamma   90.00
#
_symmetry.space_group_name_H-M   'P 1'
#
loop_
_entity.id
_entity.type
_entity.pdbx_description
1 polymer ?
#
loop_
_entity_poly.entity_id
_entity_poly.type
_entity_poly.pdbx_seq_one_letter_code
_entity_poly.pdbx_strand_id
1 'polypeptide(L)'
;LLVSVVGLAMAFSGTAQAEPPACTGEPTAIQTLNITVGGVPTYGYYALPSTTPKGVVVLGHGYPTTAHSMVPLMPGIAQRDDAIVIAMDYHGTVDLEGPAGNTSRGWKVSEGAADSIAAAQLFTSTCQGLNPTRFVNTAFGVSMGGNMTGIAVSEHATRAGGSALFDYWFDVAGVTNVPEIYTDATAISLLPLGGIQTTGANAKADIEAEMGSPILNLTTYLNRSPALRSSQMKASGLKGVVVSHGVLDGEVTSDQSDQMVATLALAGIPTDYTTSIFKAPESPPGLTLDGDVLGLIPGYVSPFAGHVNEIVIGAALDRLDALYQEGKAPSGLKLTLEDGSLGTFPLL
;
A
#
# COMPACT_ATOMS: atom_id res chain seq x y z
N LEU A 1 19.59 -42.82 18.40
CA LEU A 1 19.65 -42.19 17.09
C LEU A 1 19.79 -40.67 17.31
N LEU A 2 21.02 -40.15 17.14
CA LEU A 2 21.29 -38.72 17.12
C LEU A 2 21.00 -38.22 15.71
N VAL A 3 20.08 -37.28 15.58
CA VAL A 3 19.83 -36.54 14.35
C VAL A 3 20.64 -35.25 14.42
N SER A 4 21.75 -35.19 13.69
CA SER A 4 22.54 -33.96 13.51
C SER A 4 21.78 -33.04 12.57
N VAL A 5 21.32 -31.90 13.08
CA VAL A 5 20.83 -30.79 12.27
C VAL A 5 22.06 -30.02 11.73
N VAL A 6 22.35 -30.21 10.47
CA VAL A 6 23.35 -29.40 9.75
C VAL A 6 22.68 -28.07 9.40
N GLY A 7 23.02 -27.02 10.13
CA GLY A 7 22.65 -25.66 9.80
C GLY A 7 23.41 -25.20 8.54
N LEU A 8 22.71 -25.02 7.44
CA LEU A 8 23.24 -24.43 6.22
C LEU A 8 23.34 -22.90 6.43
N ALA A 9 24.51 -22.41 6.83
CA ALA A 9 24.82 -20.99 6.81
C ALA A 9 24.95 -20.56 5.33
N MET A 10 23.97 -19.87 4.80
CA MET A 10 24.09 -19.20 3.51
C MET A 10 25.04 -18.02 3.69
N ALA A 11 26.25 -18.16 3.13
CA ALA A 11 27.17 -17.06 2.97
C ALA A 11 26.60 -16.11 1.90
N PHE A 12 26.17 -14.94 2.31
CA PHE A 12 25.83 -13.85 1.39
C PHE A 12 27.14 -13.40 0.71
N SER A 13 27.35 -13.80 -0.53
CA SER A 13 28.40 -13.26 -1.38
C SER A 13 28.09 -11.78 -1.66
N GLY A 14 29.04 -10.89 -1.30
CA GLY A 14 28.89 -9.45 -1.38
C GLY A 14 28.50 -8.98 -2.78
N THR A 15 27.31 -8.45 -2.88
CA THR A 15 26.89 -7.57 -3.97
C THR A 15 27.39 -6.15 -3.66
N ALA A 16 27.80 -5.42 -4.67
CA ALA A 16 28.17 -4.01 -4.54
C ALA A 16 26.99 -3.28 -3.88
N GLN A 17 27.20 -2.91 -2.62
CA GLN A 17 26.19 -2.16 -1.86
C GLN A 17 26.16 -0.76 -2.46
N ALA A 18 25.00 -0.30 -2.90
CA ALA A 18 24.82 1.09 -3.30
C ALA A 18 25.34 2.00 -2.17
N GLU A 19 25.95 3.12 -2.52
CA GLU A 19 26.35 4.11 -1.51
C GLU A 19 25.13 4.46 -0.64
N PRO A 20 25.32 4.60 0.69
CA PRO A 20 24.20 4.96 1.57
C PRO A 20 23.55 6.25 1.07
N PRO A 21 22.23 6.29 0.88
CA PRO A 21 21.58 7.49 0.40
C PRO A 21 21.69 8.62 1.41
N ALA A 22 21.64 9.87 0.93
CA ALA A 22 21.51 11.03 1.81
C ALA A 22 20.21 10.93 2.62
N CYS A 23 20.18 11.55 3.82
CA CYS A 23 18.99 11.55 4.67
C CYS A 23 18.18 12.83 4.54
N THR A 24 18.74 13.89 3.98
CA THR A 24 18.10 15.19 3.76
C THR A 24 18.40 15.69 2.36
N GLY A 25 17.50 16.50 1.81
CA GLY A 25 17.62 17.05 0.47
C GLY A 25 16.54 18.08 0.19
N GLU A 26 16.34 18.38 -1.09
CA GLU A 26 15.23 19.23 -1.55
C GLU A 26 13.98 18.34 -1.71
N PRO A 27 12.88 18.56 -0.97
CA PRO A 27 11.69 17.69 -1.01
C PRO A 27 11.06 17.53 -2.40
N THR A 28 11.18 18.54 -3.25
CA THR A 28 10.66 18.52 -4.63
C THR A 28 11.58 17.81 -5.62
N ALA A 29 12.81 17.50 -5.22
CA ALA A 29 13.78 16.78 -6.04
C ALA A 29 13.57 15.26 -5.92
N ILE A 30 12.67 14.71 -6.73
CA ILE A 30 12.46 13.26 -6.80
C ILE A 30 13.68 12.60 -7.39
N GLN A 31 14.17 11.58 -6.70
CA GLN A 31 15.36 10.83 -7.09
C GLN A 31 14.99 9.39 -7.42
N THR A 32 15.74 8.78 -8.33
CA THR A 32 15.58 7.35 -8.65
C THR A 32 16.36 6.50 -7.65
N LEU A 33 15.73 5.46 -7.14
CA LEU A 33 16.34 4.43 -6.30
C LEU A 33 16.54 3.15 -7.12
N ASN A 34 17.79 2.68 -7.18
CA ASN A 34 18.11 1.40 -7.80
C ASN A 34 18.77 0.52 -6.75
N ILE A 35 18.14 -0.63 -6.46
CA ILE A 35 18.66 -1.61 -5.50
C ILE A 35 18.57 -3.02 -6.10
N THR A 36 19.16 -3.99 -5.43
CA THR A 36 19.05 -5.40 -5.80
C THR A 36 18.42 -6.18 -4.64
N VAL A 37 17.32 -6.85 -4.91
CA VAL A 37 16.57 -7.63 -3.92
C VAL A 37 16.53 -9.09 -4.36
N GLY A 38 17.01 -10.01 -3.52
CA GLY A 38 17.07 -11.42 -3.88
C GLY A 38 17.90 -11.73 -5.13
N GLY A 39 18.84 -10.84 -5.52
CA GLY A 39 19.61 -10.96 -6.76
C GLY A 39 18.93 -10.34 -7.99
N VAL A 40 17.74 -9.77 -7.85
CA VAL A 40 17.00 -9.12 -8.93
C VAL A 40 17.15 -7.61 -8.80
N PRO A 41 17.62 -6.90 -9.87
CA PRO A 41 17.59 -5.45 -9.89
C PRO A 41 16.14 -4.94 -9.82
N THR A 42 15.92 -3.97 -8.95
CA THR A 42 14.63 -3.30 -8.81
C THR A 42 14.86 -1.80 -8.68
N TYR A 43 13.85 -1.02 -9.07
CA TYR A 43 13.95 0.43 -9.02
C TYR A 43 12.71 1.05 -8.36
N GLY A 44 12.80 2.32 -8.08
CA GLY A 44 11.73 3.12 -7.54
C GLY A 44 12.13 4.58 -7.47
N TYR A 45 11.39 5.32 -6.67
CA TYR A 45 11.60 6.74 -6.45
C TYR A 45 11.71 7.03 -4.97
N TYR A 46 12.41 8.11 -4.63
CA TYR A 46 12.39 8.63 -3.26
C TYR A 46 12.47 10.16 -3.26
N ALA A 47 11.90 10.73 -2.20
CA ALA A 47 12.00 12.15 -1.84
C ALA A 47 12.57 12.27 -0.44
N LEU A 48 13.39 13.29 -0.23
CA LEU A 48 14.05 13.55 1.06
C LEU A 48 13.47 14.80 1.71
N PRO A 49 13.30 14.82 3.04
CA PRO A 49 12.97 16.06 3.75
C PRO A 49 14.14 17.03 3.73
N SER A 50 13.86 18.35 3.85
CA SER A 50 14.90 19.36 3.99
C SER A 50 15.53 19.40 5.39
N THR A 51 14.87 18.78 6.36
CA THR A 51 15.27 18.73 7.77
C THR A 51 15.63 17.33 8.21
N THR A 52 16.05 17.14 9.45
CA THR A 52 16.31 15.81 10.02
C THR A 52 15.06 14.94 9.93
N PRO A 53 15.15 13.76 9.28
CA PRO A 53 13.98 12.92 9.07
C PRO A 53 13.39 12.39 10.38
N LYS A 54 12.07 12.42 10.45
CA LYS A 54 11.29 11.79 11.52
C LYS A 54 10.99 10.31 11.25
N GLY A 55 11.28 9.82 10.05
CA GLY A 55 11.06 8.43 9.67
C GLY A 55 11.05 8.18 8.19
N VAL A 56 10.54 7.01 7.82
CA VAL A 56 10.38 6.57 6.44
C VAL A 56 8.90 6.29 6.17
N VAL A 57 8.38 6.81 5.07
CA VAL A 57 7.06 6.47 4.52
C VAL A 57 7.27 5.69 3.23
N VAL A 58 6.83 4.44 3.21
CA VAL A 58 6.83 3.61 2.00
C VAL A 58 5.45 3.69 1.36
N LEU A 59 5.38 4.12 0.11
CA LEU A 59 4.16 4.22 -0.68
C LEU A 59 4.00 2.99 -1.58
N GLY A 60 2.86 2.32 -1.49
CA GLY A 60 2.48 1.21 -2.37
C GLY A 60 1.48 1.68 -3.42
N HIS A 61 1.82 1.46 -4.70
CA HIS A 61 0.96 1.85 -5.83
C HIS A 61 -0.14 0.81 -6.13
N GLY A 62 -1.22 1.29 -6.77
CA GLY A 62 -2.34 0.46 -7.20
C GLY A 62 -2.10 -0.27 -8.53
N TYR A 63 -3.06 -1.14 -8.91
CA TYR A 63 -3.12 -1.79 -10.21
C TYR A 63 -3.91 -0.93 -11.21
N PRO A 64 -3.56 -0.85 -12.46
CA PRO A 64 -2.36 -1.35 -13.14
C PRO A 64 -1.29 -0.26 -13.31
N THR A 65 -0.81 0.30 -12.22
CA THR A 65 0.15 1.42 -12.23
C THR A 65 1.56 1.01 -11.80
N THR A 66 2.48 1.96 -11.81
CA THR A 66 3.88 1.81 -11.38
C THR A 66 4.17 2.71 -10.19
N ALA A 67 5.37 2.61 -9.61
CA ALA A 67 5.84 3.54 -8.58
C ALA A 67 5.74 5.01 -9.00
N HIS A 68 5.82 5.31 -10.29
CA HIS A 68 5.70 6.67 -10.81
C HIS A 68 4.34 7.33 -10.49
N SER A 69 3.28 6.53 -10.34
CA SER A 69 1.95 7.04 -9.94
C SER A 69 1.93 7.65 -8.53
N MET A 70 2.90 7.28 -7.66
CA MET A 70 3.03 7.81 -6.30
C MET A 70 3.86 9.11 -6.23
N VAL A 71 4.62 9.42 -7.29
CA VAL A 71 5.49 10.61 -7.33
C VAL A 71 4.78 11.91 -6.97
N PRO A 72 3.53 12.18 -7.40
CA PRO A 72 2.84 13.41 -7.03
C PRO A 72 2.60 13.60 -5.52
N LEU A 73 2.53 12.53 -4.75
CA LEU A 73 2.32 12.60 -3.29
C LEU A 73 3.63 12.82 -2.52
N MET A 74 4.76 12.39 -3.07
CA MET A 74 6.04 12.31 -2.36
C MET A 74 6.55 13.65 -1.84
N PRO A 75 6.57 14.75 -2.63
CA PRO A 75 7.08 16.05 -2.16
C PRO A 75 6.27 16.60 -0.99
N GLY A 76 4.94 16.48 -1.07
CA GLY A 76 4.04 16.95 -0.03
C GLY A 76 4.28 16.24 1.31
N ILE A 77 4.39 14.92 1.30
CA ILE A 77 4.69 14.11 2.49
C ILE A 77 6.09 14.43 3.01
N ALA A 78 7.11 14.44 2.14
CA ALA A 78 8.49 14.71 2.56
C ALA A 78 8.62 16.09 3.24
N GLN A 79 7.95 17.11 2.71
CA GLN A 79 8.01 18.48 3.23
C GLN A 79 7.20 18.66 4.52
N ARG A 80 5.96 18.12 4.57
CA ARG A 80 5.08 18.31 5.72
C ARG A 80 5.47 17.46 6.90
N ASP A 81 5.83 16.21 6.65
CA ASP A 81 6.02 15.23 7.69
C ASP A 81 7.48 15.06 8.11
N ASP A 82 8.40 15.78 7.46
CA ASP A 82 9.83 15.60 7.64
C ASP A 82 10.22 14.12 7.47
N ALA A 83 9.63 13.43 6.51
CA ALA A 83 9.81 12.01 6.29
C ALA A 83 10.57 11.73 4.98
N ILE A 84 11.39 10.69 4.99
CA ILE A 84 11.91 10.10 3.76
C ILE A 84 10.76 9.33 3.12
N VAL A 85 10.42 9.63 1.87
CA VAL A 85 9.32 8.97 1.16
C VAL A 85 9.87 8.10 0.06
N ILE A 86 9.41 6.86 -0.02
CA ILE A 86 9.90 5.86 -0.97
C ILE A 86 8.70 5.23 -1.67
N ALA A 87 8.79 5.03 -2.99
CA ALA A 87 7.88 4.22 -3.76
C ALA A 87 8.70 3.26 -4.63
N MET A 88 8.55 1.96 -4.42
CA MET A 88 9.23 0.93 -5.22
C MET A 88 8.30 0.42 -6.30
N ASP A 89 8.85 0.15 -7.47
CA ASP A 89 8.20 -0.69 -8.45
C ASP A 89 8.29 -2.15 -8.02
N TYR A 90 7.28 -2.95 -8.35
CA TYR A 90 7.30 -4.35 -7.91
C TYR A 90 8.05 -5.16 -8.96
N HIS A 91 9.22 -5.67 -8.62
CA HIS A 91 10.02 -6.41 -9.60
C HIS A 91 9.23 -7.60 -10.16
N GLY A 92 9.38 -7.82 -11.46
CA GLY A 92 8.61 -8.82 -12.19
C GLY A 92 7.28 -8.32 -12.78
N THR A 93 6.88 -7.07 -12.51
CA THR A 93 5.84 -6.40 -13.32
C THR A 93 6.38 -6.08 -14.71
N VAL A 94 5.47 -5.91 -15.67
CA VAL A 94 5.80 -5.52 -17.03
C VAL A 94 5.34 -4.08 -17.23
N ASP A 95 6.30 -3.15 -17.27
CA ASP A 95 6.02 -1.75 -17.58
C ASP A 95 5.61 -1.60 -19.04
N LEU A 96 4.43 -1.07 -19.27
CA LEU A 96 3.88 -0.93 -20.63
C LEU A 96 4.43 0.30 -21.36
N GLU A 97 4.85 1.31 -20.62
CA GLU A 97 5.35 2.59 -21.13
C GLU A 97 6.83 2.81 -20.83
N GLY A 98 7.52 1.79 -20.26
CA GLY A 98 8.89 1.89 -19.79
C GLY A 98 9.02 2.39 -18.35
N PRO A 99 10.25 2.54 -17.82
CA PRO A 99 10.49 2.78 -16.39
C PRO A 99 9.90 4.08 -15.82
N ALA A 100 9.64 5.08 -16.66
CA ALA A 100 9.01 6.35 -16.24
C ALA A 100 7.52 6.40 -16.61
N GLY A 101 6.96 5.33 -17.12
CA GLY A 101 5.54 5.23 -17.46
C GLY A 101 4.66 5.00 -16.24
N ASN A 102 3.37 5.27 -16.40
CA ASN A 102 2.39 5.12 -15.32
C ASN A 102 1.67 3.78 -15.32
N THR A 103 1.85 2.95 -16.35
CA THR A 103 1.09 1.71 -16.52
C THR A 103 1.98 0.48 -16.51
N SER A 104 1.55 -0.55 -15.77
CA SER A 104 2.21 -1.85 -15.70
C SER A 104 1.20 -2.99 -15.74
N ARG A 105 1.70 -4.21 -15.89
CA ARG A 105 0.94 -5.46 -15.78
C ARG A 105 1.63 -6.40 -14.79
N GLY A 106 0.83 -7.06 -13.98
CA GLY A 106 1.25 -8.07 -13.01
C GLY A 106 0.73 -7.80 -11.61
N TRP A 107 0.46 -8.85 -10.88
CA TRP A 107 0.01 -8.77 -9.47
C TRP A 107 1.17 -9.18 -8.54
N LYS A 108 2.30 -8.42 -8.58
CA LYS A 108 3.58 -8.75 -7.92
C LYS A 108 3.68 -8.24 -6.49
N VAL A 109 2.65 -8.49 -5.69
CA VAL A 109 2.54 -7.93 -4.33
C VAL A 109 3.57 -8.48 -3.34
N SER A 110 4.03 -9.72 -3.49
CA SER A 110 5.09 -10.25 -2.62
C SER A 110 6.47 -9.73 -2.98
N GLU A 111 6.74 -9.62 -4.26
CA GLU A 111 7.94 -9.00 -4.79
C GLU A 111 8.01 -7.53 -4.37
N GLY A 112 6.91 -6.79 -4.54
CA GLY A 112 6.79 -5.41 -4.10
C GLY A 112 6.96 -5.25 -2.58
N ALA A 113 6.46 -6.19 -1.78
CA ALA A 113 6.68 -6.20 -0.34
C ALA A 113 8.18 -6.39 -0.01
N ALA A 114 8.86 -7.32 -0.68
CA ALA A 114 10.30 -7.53 -0.50
C ALA A 114 11.11 -6.30 -0.91
N ASP A 115 10.77 -5.68 -2.04
CA ASP A 115 11.43 -4.46 -2.53
C ASP A 115 11.24 -3.29 -1.56
N SER A 116 10.02 -3.12 -1.08
CA SER A 116 9.65 -2.07 -0.12
C SER A 116 10.33 -2.25 1.24
N ILE A 117 10.42 -3.48 1.73
CA ILE A 117 11.16 -3.84 2.95
C ILE A 117 12.65 -3.50 2.78
N ALA A 118 13.28 -3.92 1.68
CA ALA A 118 14.69 -3.67 1.43
C ALA A 118 15.00 -2.16 1.33
N ALA A 119 14.16 -1.41 0.62
CA ALA A 119 14.31 0.04 0.51
C ALA A 119 14.11 0.73 1.87
N ALA A 120 13.10 0.36 2.66
CA ALA A 120 12.88 0.89 3.99
C ALA A 120 14.07 0.57 4.94
N GLN A 121 14.62 -0.64 4.86
CA GLN A 121 15.80 -1.03 5.65
C GLN A 121 17.02 -0.21 5.28
N LEU A 122 17.27 0.05 3.99
CA LEU A 122 18.38 0.86 3.51
C LEU A 122 18.34 2.27 4.13
N PHE A 123 17.21 2.97 4.02
CA PHE A 123 17.07 4.32 4.58
C PHE A 123 17.03 4.32 6.10
N THR A 124 16.38 3.35 6.73
CA THR A 124 16.31 3.25 8.18
C THR A 124 17.69 3.02 8.78
N SER A 125 18.48 2.09 8.23
CA SER A 125 19.83 1.81 8.72
C SER A 125 20.77 3.01 8.59
N THR A 126 20.58 3.82 7.57
CA THR A 126 21.40 5.02 7.30
C THR A 126 20.97 6.20 8.16
N CYS A 127 19.66 6.44 8.31
CA CYS A 127 19.12 7.72 8.77
C CYS A 127 18.54 7.71 10.18
N GLN A 128 18.15 6.55 10.73
CA GLN A 128 17.53 6.44 12.06
C GLN A 128 18.41 7.05 13.17
N GLY A 129 19.73 6.94 13.04
CA GLY A 129 20.67 7.50 14.02
C GLY A 129 20.59 9.03 14.19
N LEU A 130 20.02 9.74 13.23
CA LEU A 130 19.83 11.20 13.30
C LEU A 130 18.68 11.61 14.23
N ASN A 131 17.70 10.71 14.44
CA ASN A 131 16.53 10.96 15.30
C ASN A 131 16.09 9.67 16.02
N PRO A 132 16.94 9.09 16.88
CA PRO A 132 16.73 7.73 17.39
C PRO A 132 15.49 7.58 18.29
N THR A 133 14.98 8.66 18.86
CA THR A 133 13.83 8.63 19.79
C THR A 133 12.48 8.83 19.10
N ARG A 134 12.47 9.33 17.87
CA ARG A 134 11.24 9.68 17.14
C ARG A 134 11.19 9.14 15.70
N PHE A 135 12.06 8.20 15.37
CA PHE A 135 12.09 7.66 14.02
C PHE A 135 11.00 6.62 13.82
N VAL A 136 10.00 6.99 13.03
CA VAL A 136 8.79 6.19 12.77
C VAL A 136 8.78 5.72 11.33
N ASN A 137 8.62 4.42 11.10
CA ASN A 137 8.44 3.89 9.76
C ASN A 137 6.98 3.52 9.52
N THR A 138 6.46 3.98 8.41
CA THR A 138 5.08 3.80 7.99
C THR A 138 5.01 3.16 6.60
N ALA A 139 4.15 2.16 6.44
CA ALA A 139 3.76 1.65 5.14
C ALA A 139 2.40 2.24 4.77
N PHE A 140 2.27 2.84 3.59
CA PHE A 140 1.07 3.50 3.10
C PHE A 140 0.72 2.91 1.73
N GLY A 141 -0.34 2.15 1.64
CA GLY A 141 -0.71 1.43 0.42
C GLY A 141 -2.07 1.84 -0.11
N VAL A 142 -2.16 1.97 -1.42
CA VAL A 142 -3.40 2.33 -2.12
C VAL A 142 -3.83 1.16 -3.00
N SER A 143 -5.08 0.69 -2.88
CA SER A 143 -5.62 -0.37 -3.74
C SER A 143 -4.76 -1.66 -3.67
N MET A 144 -4.25 -2.18 -4.80
CA MET A 144 -3.26 -3.28 -4.80
C MET A 144 -2.05 -2.98 -3.89
N GLY A 145 -1.65 -1.71 -3.76
CA GLY A 145 -0.60 -1.28 -2.84
C GLY A 145 -0.95 -1.48 -1.37
N GLY A 146 -2.23 -1.45 -1.00
CA GLY A 146 -2.73 -1.87 0.32
C GLY A 146 -2.44 -3.35 0.57
N ASN A 147 -2.66 -4.21 -0.44
CA ASN A 147 -2.29 -5.63 -0.36
C ASN A 147 -0.78 -5.80 -0.15
N MET A 148 0.02 -5.15 -0.99
CA MET A 148 1.48 -5.21 -0.94
C MET A 148 2.01 -4.75 0.42
N THR A 149 1.58 -3.58 0.91
CA THR A 149 2.03 -3.03 2.20
C THR A 149 1.53 -3.85 3.38
N GLY A 150 0.32 -4.40 3.31
CA GLY A 150 -0.22 -5.33 4.31
C GLY A 150 0.61 -6.62 4.43
N ILE A 151 1.11 -7.15 3.31
CA ILE A 151 2.09 -8.23 3.32
C ILE A 151 3.38 -7.75 3.98
N ALA A 152 3.95 -6.61 3.53
CA ALA A 152 5.22 -6.10 4.03
C ALA A 152 5.25 -5.91 5.56
N VAL A 153 4.18 -5.35 6.15
CA VAL A 153 4.11 -5.14 7.61
C VAL A 153 3.93 -6.43 8.42
N SER A 154 3.54 -7.53 7.76
CA SER A 154 3.36 -8.84 8.39
C SER A 154 4.59 -9.77 8.30
N GLU A 155 5.63 -9.40 7.51
CA GLU A 155 6.81 -10.26 7.22
C GLU A 155 7.88 -10.25 8.32
N HIS A 156 7.60 -9.78 9.52
CA HIS A 156 8.54 -9.75 10.65
C HIS A 156 9.89 -9.07 10.35
N ALA A 157 9.93 -8.17 9.37
CA ALA A 157 11.13 -7.41 9.05
C ALA A 157 11.53 -6.52 10.23
N THR A 158 12.82 -6.44 10.51
CA THR A 158 13.37 -5.68 11.63
C THR A 158 14.36 -4.61 11.18
N ARG A 159 14.50 -3.57 12.00
CA ARG A 159 15.55 -2.57 11.90
C ARG A 159 16.74 -2.95 12.80
N ALA A 160 17.82 -2.23 12.68
CA ALA A 160 18.95 -2.40 13.61
C ALA A 160 18.49 -2.31 15.06
N GLY A 161 18.89 -3.27 15.91
CA GLY A 161 18.45 -3.40 17.28
C GLY A 161 17.24 -4.32 17.50
N GLY A 162 16.71 -4.97 16.43
CA GLY A 162 15.71 -6.04 16.49
C GLY A 162 14.26 -5.57 16.66
N SER A 163 14.00 -4.26 16.69
CA SER A 163 12.62 -3.75 16.67
C SER A 163 11.97 -3.89 15.29
N ALA A 164 10.64 -3.88 15.23
CA ALA A 164 9.88 -3.94 14.00
C ALA A 164 10.38 -2.90 12.97
N LEU A 165 10.42 -3.27 11.71
CA LEU A 165 10.78 -2.32 10.65
C LEU A 165 9.68 -1.27 10.49
N PHE A 166 8.42 -1.69 10.41
CA PHE A 166 7.28 -0.80 10.31
C PHE A 166 6.58 -0.63 11.65
N ASP A 167 6.29 0.62 12.00
CA ASP A 167 5.54 0.97 13.22
C ASP A 167 4.04 1.06 12.95
N TYR A 168 3.65 1.61 11.79
CA TYR A 168 2.24 1.84 11.41
C TYR A 168 1.98 1.44 9.95
N TRP A 169 0.73 1.08 9.70
CA TRP A 169 0.24 0.78 8.37
C TRP A 169 -0.96 1.66 8.04
N PHE A 170 -0.97 2.21 6.83
CA PHE A 170 -2.06 2.99 6.24
C PHE A 170 -2.57 2.21 5.04
N ASP A 171 -3.81 1.79 5.11
CA ASP A 171 -4.52 1.02 4.10
C ASP A 171 -5.61 1.90 3.46
N VAL A 172 -5.43 2.28 2.22
CA VAL A 172 -6.30 3.20 1.50
C VAL A 172 -7.01 2.46 0.38
N ALA A 173 -8.27 2.16 0.55
CA ALA A 173 -9.09 1.36 -0.38
C ALA A 173 -8.34 0.07 -0.81
N GLY A 174 -7.66 -0.57 0.15
CA GLY A 174 -6.72 -1.64 -0.13
C GLY A 174 -7.37 -3.00 -0.32
N VAL A 175 -6.72 -3.83 -1.14
CA VAL A 175 -7.11 -5.23 -1.29
C VAL A 175 -6.61 -6.05 -0.11
N THR A 176 -7.51 -6.46 0.76
CA THR A 176 -7.19 -7.21 1.99
C THR A 176 -7.60 -8.68 1.94
N ASN A 177 -8.48 -9.05 1.00
CA ASN A 177 -8.95 -10.41 0.75
C ASN A 177 -8.79 -10.76 -0.73
N VAL A 178 -7.72 -11.51 -1.06
CA VAL A 178 -7.37 -11.81 -2.45
C VAL A 178 -8.35 -12.76 -3.16
N PRO A 179 -8.94 -13.80 -2.53
CA PRO A 179 -10.03 -14.56 -3.12
C PRO A 179 -11.22 -13.70 -3.57
N GLU A 180 -11.55 -12.68 -2.79
CA GLU A 180 -12.67 -11.80 -3.08
C GLU A 180 -12.38 -10.91 -4.28
N ILE A 181 -11.25 -10.18 -4.29
CA ILE A 181 -10.90 -9.35 -5.44
C ILE A 181 -10.75 -10.17 -6.73
N TYR A 182 -10.31 -11.43 -6.65
CA TYR A 182 -10.30 -12.32 -7.80
C TYR A 182 -11.71 -12.60 -8.31
N THR A 183 -12.68 -12.80 -7.39
CA THR A 183 -14.08 -13.03 -7.73
C THR A 183 -14.68 -11.78 -8.37
N ASP A 184 -14.41 -10.60 -7.81
CA ASP A 184 -14.87 -9.30 -8.32
C ASP A 184 -14.28 -9.01 -9.70
N ALA A 185 -12.99 -9.21 -9.90
CA ALA A 185 -12.32 -9.08 -11.20
C ALA A 185 -12.92 -10.06 -12.23
N THR A 186 -13.28 -11.28 -11.80
CA THR A 186 -13.95 -12.25 -12.66
C THR A 186 -15.35 -11.75 -13.04
N ALA A 187 -16.14 -11.26 -12.10
CA ALA A 187 -17.46 -10.71 -12.36
C ALA A 187 -17.39 -9.50 -13.29
N ILE A 188 -16.49 -8.56 -13.04
CA ILE A 188 -16.26 -7.37 -13.89
C ILE A 188 -15.86 -7.78 -15.30
N SER A 189 -15.04 -8.82 -15.46
CA SER A 189 -14.62 -9.32 -16.79
C SER A 189 -15.75 -9.85 -17.65
N LEU A 190 -16.89 -10.16 -17.06
CA LEU A 190 -18.08 -10.66 -17.76
C LEU A 190 -19.08 -9.55 -18.12
N LEU A 191 -18.89 -8.35 -17.59
CA LEU A 191 -19.77 -7.21 -17.89
C LEU A 191 -19.44 -6.65 -19.29
N PRO A 192 -20.43 -6.34 -20.13
CA PRO A 192 -20.19 -5.78 -21.47
C PRO A 192 -19.90 -4.26 -21.39
N LEU A 193 -18.90 -3.86 -20.61
CA LEU A 193 -18.62 -2.48 -20.23
C LEU A 193 -17.25 -1.96 -20.77
N GLY A 194 -16.81 -2.40 -21.93
CA GLY A 194 -15.64 -1.84 -22.61
C GLY A 194 -14.35 -1.89 -21.79
N GLY A 195 -13.75 -0.74 -21.48
CA GLY A 195 -12.48 -0.64 -20.77
C GLY A 195 -12.49 -1.31 -19.38
N ILE A 196 -13.59 -1.19 -18.66
CA ILE A 196 -13.81 -1.82 -17.34
C ILE A 196 -13.72 -3.34 -17.44
N GLN A 197 -14.39 -3.94 -18.42
CA GLN A 197 -14.30 -5.37 -18.71
C GLN A 197 -12.85 -5.79 -18.93
N THR A 198 -12.11 -4.99 -19.71
CA THR A 198 -10.69 -5.25 -20.00
C THR A 198 -9.84 -5.17 -18.74
N THR A 199 -10.07 -4.18 -17.86
CA THR A 199 -9.36 -4.05 -16.60
C THR A 199 -9.61 -5.25 -15.68
N GLY A 200 -10.87 -5.67 -15.52
CA GLY A 200 -11.23 -6.87 -14.77
C GLY A 200 -10.60 -8.14 -15.33
N ALA A 201 -10.66 -8.32 -16.66
CA ALA A 201 -10.05 -9.48 -17.32
C ALA A 201 -8.52 -9.51 -17.14
N ASN A 202 -7.88 -8.35 -17.21
CA ASN A 202 -6.46 -8.18 -17.00
C ASN A 202 -6.07 -8.47 -15.55
N ALA A 203 -6.76 -7.89 -14.58
CA ALA A 203 -6.51 -8.13 -13.15
C ALA A 203 -6.66 -9.62 -12.80
N LYS A 204 -7.75 -10.26 -13.26
CA LYS A 204 -7.95 -11.70 -13.11
C LYS A 204 -6.77 -12.50 -13.68
N ALA A 205 -6.35 -12.20 -14.90
CA ALA A 205 -5.26 -12.93 -15.57
C ALA A 205 -3.91 -12.73 -14.84
N ASP A 206 -3.63 -11.53 -14.35
CA ASP A 206 -2.41 -11.21 -13.62
C ASP A 206 -2.38 -11.87 -12.24
N ILE A 207 -3.51 -11.94 -11.54
CA ILE A 207 -3.65 -12.69 -10.28
C ILE A 207 -3.43 -14.18 -10.52
N GLU A 208 -4.03 -14.76 -11.57
CA GLU A 208 -3.81 -16.17 -11.93
C GLU A 208 -2.36 -16.45 -12.35
N ALA A 209 -1.72 -15.54 -13.07
CA ALA A 209 -0.32 -15.69 -13.46
C ALA A 209 0.62 -15.71 -12.26
N GLU A 210 0.29 -14.97 -11.20
CA GLU A 210 1.07 -14.90 -9.96
C GLU A 210 0.80 -16.08 -9.03
N MET A 211 -0.46 -16.45 -8.85
CA MET A 211 -0.90 -17.39 -7.80
C MET A 211 -1.39 -18.73 -8.34
N GLY A 212 -1.57 -18.86 -9.64
CA GLY A 212 -2.22 -19.99 -10.29
C GLY A 212 -3.74 -19.96 -10.13
N SER A 213 -4.41 -21.00 -10.60
CA SER A 213 -5.87 -21.13 -10.46
C SER A 213 -6.27 -21.21 -8.98
N PRO A 214 -7.26 -20.44 -8.51
CA PRO A 214 -7.68 -20.44 -7.12
C PRO A 214 -8.23 -21.80 -6.65
N ILE A 215 -8.79 -22.59 -7.56
CA ILE A 215 -9.29 -23.96 -7.25
C ILE A 215 -8.15 -24.86 -6.76
N LEU A 216 -6.95 -24.72 -7.33
CA LEU A 216 -5.80 -25.55 -7.02
C LEU A 216 -4.84 -24.89 -6.00
N ASN A 217 -4.89 -23.59 -5.87
CA ASN A 217 -3.92 -22.79 -5.12
C ASN A 217 -4.56 -21.87 -4.07
N LEU A 218 -5.73 -22.23 -3.53
CA LEU A 218 -6.47 -21.39 -2.57
C LEU A 218 -5.57 -20.94 -1.39
N THR A 219 -4.69 -21.81 -0.90
CA THR A 219 -3.76 -21.47 0.18
C THR A 219 -2.85 -20.30 -0.19
N THR A 220 -2.41 -20.17 -1.44
CA THR A 220 -1.61 -19.04 -1.91
C THR A 220 -2.41 -17.74 -1.84
N TYR A 221 -3.66 -17.76 -2.29
CA TYR A 221 -4.57 -16.59 -2.20
C TYR A 221 -4.79 -16.17 -0.75
N LEU A 222 -5.07 -17.11 0.14
CA LEU A 222 -5.26 -16.84 1.56
C LEU A 222 -3.98 -16.29 2.21
N ASN A 223 -2.82 -16.83 1.88
CA ASN A 223 -1.53 -16.35 2.39
C ASN A 223 -1.16 -14.94 1.89
N ARG A 224 -1.75 -14.49 0.77
CA ARG A 224 -1.59 -13.16 0.21
C ARG A 224 -2.67 -12.18 0.66
N SER A 225 -3.56 -12.59 1.56
CA SER A 225 -4.67 -11.77 2.07
C SER A 225 -4.30 -11.11 3.41
N PRO A 226 -4.05 -9.80 3.46
CA PRO A 226 -3.73 -9.09 4.70
C PRO A 226 -4.73 -9.32 5.83
N ALA A 227 -6.03 -9.43 5.53
CA ALA A 227 -7.06 -9.71 6.52
C ALA A 227 -6.83 -11.03 7.29
N LEU A 228 -6.13 -11.99 6.71
CA LEU A 228 -5.77 -13.25 7.38
C LEU A 228 -4.40 -13.21 8.08
N ARG A 229 -3.70 -12.07 8.02
CA ARG A 229 -2.34 -11.89 8.55
C ARG A 229 -2.28 -10.97 9.78
N SER A 230 -3.42 -10.59 10.36
CA SER A 230 -3.47 -9.68 11.52
C SER A 230 -2.66 -10.19 12.72
N SER A 231 -2.66 -11.50 12.96
CA SER A 231 -1.84 -12.11 14.02
C SER A 231 -0.34 -11.98 13.73
N GLN A 232 0.08 -12.14 12.46
CA GLN A 232 1.47 -11.92 12.04
C GLN A 232 1.85 -10.45 12.15
N MET A 233 0.96 -9.53 11.77
CA MET A 233 1.16 -8.08 11.94
C MET A 233 1.38 -7.72 13.41
N LYS A 234 0.57 -8.28 14.32
CA LYS A 234 0.75 -8.09 15.77
C LYS A 234 2.09 -8.66 16.24
N ALA A 235 2.43 -9.86 15.81
CA ALA A 235 3.68 -10.53 16.18
C ALA A 235 4.91 -9.80 15.58
N SER A 236 4.79 -9.16 14.41
CA SER A 236 5.85 -8.32 13.84
C SER A 236 6.09 -7.03 14.62
N GLY A 237 5.19 -6.65 15.52
CA GLY A 237 5.32 -5.46 16.36
C GLY A 237 4.65 -4.21 15.81
N LEU A 238 3.72 -4.36 14.85
CA LEU A 238 2.91 -3.25 14.32
C LEU A 238 2.13 -2.58 15.46
N LYS A 239 2.23 -1.26 15.58
CA LYS A 239 1.68 -0.48 16.69
C LYS A 239 0.25 0.00 16.43
N GLY A 240 -0.11 0.18 15.17
CA GLY A 240 -1.45 0.63 14.81
C GLY A 240 -1.66 0.69 13.29
N VAL A 241 -2.92 0.78 12.90
CA VAL A 241 -3.36 0.82 11.50
C VAL A 241 -4.34 1.96 11.30
N VAL A 242 -4.22 2.64 10.17
CA VAL A 242 -5.22 3.57 9.65
C VAL A 242 -5.82 2.95 8.40
N VAL A 243 -7.13 2.83 8.36
CA VAL A 243 -7.88 2.34 7.20
C VAL A 243 -8.76 3.48 6.68
N SER A 244 -8.74 3.71 5.38
CA SER A 244 -9.60 4.71 4.73
C SER A 244 -10.22 4.11 3.47
N HIS A 245 -11.58 4.11 3.38
CA HIS A 245 -12.28 3.47 2.27
C HIS A 245 -13.58 4.20 1.91
N GLY A 246 -13.88 4.27 0.61
CA GLY A 246 -15.15 4.80 0.12
C GLY A 246 -16.26 3.75 0.20
N VAL A 247 -17.40 4.09 0.79
CA VAL A 247 -18.55 3.17 0.90
C VAL A 247 -19.10 2.73 -0.47
N LEU A 248 -18.92 3.57 -1.48
CA LEU A 248 -19.41 3.32 -2.86
C LEU A 248 -18.28 2.84 -3.80
N ASP A 249 -17.19 2.34 -3.25
CA ASP A 249 -16.11 1.75 -4.04
C ASP A 249 -16.60 0.46 -4.72
N GLY A 250 -16.55 0.45 -6.04
CA GLY A 250 -16.99 -0.68 -6.84
C GLY A 250 -15.85 -1.46 -7.50
N GLU A 251 -14.59 -1.05 -7.28
CA GLU A 251 -13.41 -1.81 -7.71
C GLU A 251 -12.89 -2.72 -6.61
N VAL A 252 -12.69 -2.14 -5.43
CA VAL A 252 -12.40 -2.85 -4.20
C VAL A 252 -13.53 -2.53 -3.24
N THR A 253 -14.38 -3.49 -2.97
CA THR A 253 -15.56 -3.23 -2.15
C THR A 253 -15.20 -2.93 -0.70
N SER A 254 -15.94 -2.05 -0.02
CA SER A 254 -15.61 -1.58 1.34
C SER A 254 -15.65 -2.69 2.39
N ASP A 255 -16.34 -3.80 2.12
CA ASP A 255 -16.36 -4.97 2.99
C ASP A 255 -14.97 -5.62 3.14
N GLN A 256 -14.05 -5.45 2.21
CA GLN A 256 -12.66 -5.84 2.40
C GLN A 256 -12.00 -5.08 3.56
N SER A 257 -12.23 -3.76 3.65
CA SER A 257 -11.77 -2.96 4.79
C SER A 257 -12.50 -3.32 6.08
N ASP A 258 -13.80 -3.59 6.02
CA ASP A 258 -14.57 -4.05 7.19
C ASP A 258 -14.03 -5.35 7.75
N GLN A 259 -13.72 -6.33 6.89
CA GLN A 259 -13.06 -7.58 7.26
C GLN A 259 -11.68 -7.32 7.88
N MET A 260 -10.88 -6.44 7.29
CA MET A 260 -9.55 -6.10 7.81
C MET A 260 -9.65 -5.48 9.20
N VAL A 261 -10.51 -4.50 9.39
CA VAL A 261 -10.73 -3.83 10.67
C VAL A 261 -11.18 -4.82 11.75
N ALA A 262 -12.11 -5.72 11.41
CA ALA A 262 -12.57 -6.76 12.33
C ALA A 262 -11.42 -7.68 12.78
N THR A 263 -10.56 -8.11 11.85
CA THR A 263 -9.44 -9.00 12.19
C THR A 263 -8.31 -8.28 12.95
N LEU A 264 -8.07 -7.00 12.66
CA LEU A 264 -7.15 -6.15 13.43
C LEU A 264 -7.63 -5.97 14.87
N ALA A 265 -8.94 -5.72 15.07
CA ALA A 265 -9.54 -5.61 16.39
C ALA A 265 -9.41 -6.92 17.18
N LEU A 266 -9.66 -8.07 16.55
CA LEU A 266 -9.45 -9.39 17.16
C LEU A 266 -7.98 -9.65 17.53
N ALA A 267 -7.03 -9.17 16.74
CA ALA A 267 -5.61 -9.24 17.05
C ALA A 267 -5.17 -8.21 18.12
N GLY A 268 -6.03 -7.30 18.52
CA GLY A 268 -5.72 -6.24 19.48
C GLY A 268 -4.73 -5.21 18.93
N ILE A 269 -4.85 -4.88 17.63
CA ILE A 269 -4.08 -3.81 17.00
C ILE A 269 -4.97 -2.54 16.98
N PRO A 270 -4.51 -1.42 17.56
CA PRO A 270 -5.24 -0.15 17.50
C PRO A 270 -5.51 0.26 16.05
N THR A 271 -6.75 0.65 15.75
CA THR A 271 -7.17 0.93 14.38
C THR A 271 -8.06 2.17 14.33
N ASP A 272 -7.68 3.13 13.50
CA ASP A 272 -8.54 4.23 13.06
C ASP A 272 -9.12 3.87 11.70
N TYR A 273 -10.44 3.77 11.58
CA TYR A 273 -11.12 3.47 10.33
C TYR A 273 -11.99 4.65 9.92
N THR A 274 -11.73 5.21 8.76
CA THR A 274 -12.52 6.27 8.15
C THR A 274 -13.23 5.73 6.92
N THR A 275 -14.56 5.79 6.91
CA THR A 275 -15.37 5.54 5.73
C THR A 275 -15.83 6.87 5.13
N SER A 276 -15.99 6.94 3.81
CA SER A 276 -16.50 8.13 3.15
C SER A 276 -17.68 7.81 2.24
N ILE A 277 -18.68 8.70 2.24
CA ILE A 277 -19.78 8.66 1.28
C ILE A 277 -19.46 9.62 0.15
N PHE A 278 -19.35 9.08 -1.07
CA PHE A 278 -19.15 9.88 -2.26
C PHE A 278 -20.51 10.42 -2.76
N LYS A 279 -20.64 11.74 -2.86
CA LYS A 279 -21.83 12.33 -3.47
C LYS A 279 -21.73 12.32 -5.00
N ALA A 280 -22.62 11.59 -5.66
CA ALA A 280 -22.87 11.86 -7.06
C ALA A 280 -23.49 13.28 -7.22
N PRO A 281 -23.10 14.12 -8.16
CA PRO A 281 -22.36 13.84 -9.41
C PRO A 281 -20.93 14.42 -9.44
N GLU A 282 -20.29 14.51 -8.31
CA GLU A 282 -18.92 15.05 -8.23
C GLU A 282 -17.89 13.96 -8.60
N SER A 283 -17.99 13.46 -9.83
CA SER A 283 -16.87 12.73 -10.41
C SER A 283 -15.68 13.69 -10.46
N PRO A 284 -14.49 13.31 -9.93
CA PRO A 284 -13.32 14.15 -10.04
C PRO A 284 -13.11 14.56 -11.50
N PRO A 285 -12.83 15.83 -11.80
CA PRO A 285 -12.52 16.25 -13.16
C PRO A 285 -11.26 15.48 -13.61
N GLY A 286 -11.45 14.60 -14.60
CA GLY A 286 -10.37 13.79 -15.18
C GLY A 286 -10.58 12.28 -15.15
N LEU A 287 -11.53 11.73 -14.39
CA LEU A 287 -11.96 10.33 -14.56
C LEU A 287 -13.03 10.25 -15.66
N THR A 288 -12.66 10.54 -16.87
CA THR A 288 -13.42 10.11 -18.04
C THR A 288 -13.02 8.66 -18.30
N LEU A 289 -13.87 7.73 -17.88
CA LEU A 289 -13.83 6.38 -18.42
C LEU A 289 -14.14 6.50 -19.91
N ASP A 290 -13.13 6.30 -20.76
CA ASP A 290 -13.28 6.32 -22.21
C ASP A 290 -14.39 5.34 -22.60
N GLY A 291 -15.50 5.87 -23.15
CA GLY A 291 -16.65 5.09 -23.58
C GLY A 291 -17.73 4.81 -22.55
N ASP A 292 -17.84 5.64 -21.52
CA ASP A 292 -18.78 5.47 -20.40
C ASP A 292 -20.25 5.64 -20.82
N VAL A 293 -20.83 4.58 -21.35
CA VAL A 293 -22.26 4.50 -21.67
C VAL A 293 -23.11 4.64 -20.39
N LEU A 294 -22.53 4.36 -19.22
CA LEU A 294 -23.20 4.37 -17.93
C LEU A 294 -23.31 5.77 -17.31
N GLY A 295 -22.39 6.69 -17.65
CA GLY A 295 -22.53 8.11 -17.32
C GLY A 295 -23.73 8.80 -17.99
N LEU A 296 -24.37 8.13 -18.96
CA LEU A 296 -25.61 8.60 -19.61
C LEU A 296 -26.88 8.20 -18.86
N ILE A 297 -26.80 7.35 -17.85
CA ILE A 297 -27.97 6.94 -17.05
C ILE A 297 -28.13 7.94 -15.89
N PRO A 298 -29.19 8.78 -15.87
CA PRO A 298 -29.38 9.73 -14.79
C PRO A 298 -29.44 9.04 -13.42
N GLY A 299 -28.60 9.48 -12.49
CA GLY A 299 -28.50 8.92 -11.13
C GLY A 299 -27.64 7.66 -11.00
N TYR A 300 -27.00 7.20 -12.06
CA TYR A 300 -26.01 6.15 -11.99
C TYR A 300 -24.63 6.76 -11.60
N VAL A 301 -24.11 6.33 -10.47
CA VAL A 301 -22.73 6.63 -10.07
C VAL A 301 -21.87 5.50 -10.62
N SER A 302 -20.86 5.82 -11.39
CA SER A 302 -19.90 4.81 -11.83
C SER A 302 -19.34 4.11 -10.58
N PRO A 303 -19.39 2.77 -10.49
CA PRO A 303 -18.81 2.04 -9.36
C PRO A 303 -17.32 2.32 -9.17
N PHE A 304 -16.65 2.85 -10.20
CA PHE A 304 -15.23 3.22 -10.16
C PHE A 304 -14.98 4.63 -9.63
N ALA A 305 -15.99 5.49 -9.59
CA ALA A 305 -15.87 6.85 -9.04
C ALA A 305 -15.62 6.87 -7.52
N GLY A 306 -15.94 5.77 -6.81
CA GLY A 306 -15.70 5.62 -5.39
C GLY A 306 -14.30 5.14 -5.03
N HIS A 307 -13.57 4.56 -5.99
CA HIS A 307 -12.25 4.00 -5.75
C HIS A 307 -11.19 5.10 -5.67
N VAL A 308 -10.46 5.14 -4.57
CA VAL A 308 -9.30 6.04 -4.35
C VAL A 308 -9.58 7.50 -4.72
N ASN A 309 -10.69 8.05 -4.22
CA ASN A 309 -11.04 9.45 -4.43
C ASN A 309 -10.28 10.39 -3.49
N GLU A 310 -10.38 11.71 -3.72
CA GLU A 310 -9.70 12.74 -2.95
C GLU A 310 -10.04 12.70 -1.45
N ILE A 311 -11.27 12.34 -1.08
CA ILE A 311 -11.71 12.25 0.32
C ILE A 311 -11.00 11.08 1.02
N VAL A 312 -10.96 9.92 0.36
CA VAL A 312 -10.35 8.70 0.91
C VAL A 312 -8.84 8.88 1.12
N ILE A 313 -8.15 9.43 0.10
CA ILE A 313 -6.71 9.73 0.20
C ILE A 313 -6.47 10.86 1.20
N GLY A 314 -7.27 11.92 1.15
CA GLY A 314 -7.14 13.09 2.05
C GLY A 314 -7.24 12.69 3.51
N ALA A 315 -8.25 11.88 3.88
CA ALA A 315 -8.42 11.39 5.24
C ALA A 315 -7.20 10.60 5.73
N ALA A 316 -6.62 9.76 4.87
CA ALA A 316 -5.41 9.01 5.21
C ALA A 316 -4.18 9.92 5.37
N LEU A 317 -4.01 10.91 4.49
CA LEU A 317 -2.91 11.88 4.56
C LEU A 317 -3.03 12.76 5.81
N ASP A 318 -4.22 13.23 6.19
CA ASP A 318 -4.45 13.99 7.41
C ASP A 318 -4.08 13.18 8.67
N ARG A 319 -4.34 11.85 8.64
CA ARG A 319 -3.92 10.95 9.72
C ARG A 319 -2.41 10.73 9.72
N LEU A 320 -1.76 10.70 8.56
CA LEU A 320 -0.32 10.62 8.45
C LEU A 320 0.35 11.89 9.02
N ASP A 321 -0.15 13.06 8.64
CA ASP A 321 0.31 14.35 9.17
C ASP A 321 0.15 14.39 10.71
N ALA A 322 -1.00 13.98 11.24
CA ALA A 322 -1.24 13.92 12.68
C ALA A 322 -0.26 12.98 13.41
N LEU A 323 0.10 11.85 12.78
CA LEU A 323 1.09 10.92 13.31
C LEU A 323 2.48 11.55 13.37
N TYR A 324 2.95 12.13 12.28
CA TYR A 324 4.32 12.65 12.18
C TYR A 324 4.52 14.00 12.87
N GLN A 325 3.53 14.91 12.81
CA GLN A 325 3.63 16.24 13.38
C GLN A 325 3.24 16.29 14.85
N GLU A 326 2.20 15.55 15.23
CA GLU A 326 1.60 15.65 16.56
C GLU A 326 1.84 14.39 17.42
N GLY A 327 2.36 13.30 16.83
CA GLY A 327 2.52 12.01 17.51
C GLY A 327 1.18 11.32 17.80
N LYS A 328 0.11 11.69 17.09
CA LYS A 328 -1.23 11.11 17.26
C LYS A 328 -1.36 9.76 16.56
N ALA A 329 -0.94 8.71 17.25
CA ALA A 329 -1.09 7.34 16.77
C ALA A 329 -2.51 6.80 17.00
N PRO A 330 -2.96 5.77 16.24
CA PRO A 330 -4.13 5.00 16.58
C PRO A 330 -4.04 4.43 18.01
N SER A 331 -5.09 4.58 18.80
CA SER A 331 -5.05 4.20 20.23
C SER A 331 -6.15 3.22 20.65
N GLY A 332 -7.01 2.82 19.75
CA GLY A 332 -8.11 1.88 19.96
C GLY A 332 -8.84 1.64 18.65
N LEU A 333 -10.04 1.09 18.71
CA LEU A 333 -10.93 1.08 17.55
C LEU A 333 -11.67 2.41 17.48
N LYS A 334 -11.45 3.16 16.40
CA LYS A 334 -12.15 4.41 16.11
C LYS A 334 -12.74 4.34 14.71
N LEU A 335 -14.05 4.53 14.63
CA LEU A 335 -14.78 4.57 13.37
C LEU A 335 -15.23 6.00 13.09
N THR A 336 -14.99 6.46 11.88
CA THR A 336 -15.34 7.81 11.43
C THR A 336 -16.04 7.72 10.08
N LEU A 337 -17.12 8.46 9.92
CA LEU A 337 -17.77 8.68 8.63
C LEU A 337 -17.42 10.08 8.15
N GLU A 338 -16.87 10.18 6.95
CA GLU A 338 -16.67 11.45 6.26
C GLU A 338 -17.69 11.60 5.14
N ASP A 339 -18.51 12.62 5.24
CA ASP A 339 -19.39 13.06 4.18
C ASP A 339 -18.82 14.35 3.59
N GLY A 340 -18.44 14.32 2.31
CA GLY A 340 -17.81 15.45 1.62
C GLY A 340 -18.64 16.77 1.63
N SER A 341 -19.91 16.74 2.09
CA SER A 341 -20.78 17.91 2.18
C SER A 341 -21.15 18.31 3.61
N LEU A 342 -21.12 17.39 4.55
CA LEU A 342 -21.59 17.57 5.92
C LEU A 342 -20.45 17.52 6.96
N GLY A 343 -19.24 17.09 6.55
CA GLY A 343 -18.09 16.99 7.42
C GLY A 343 -17.89 15.59 8.03
N THR A 344 -17.11 15.54 9.10
CA THR A 344 -16.66 14.30 9.75
C THR A 344 -17.52 13.96 10.95
N PHE A 345 -18.00 12.73 11.02
CA PHE A 345 -18.84 12.21 12.10
C PHE A 345 -18.18 10.99 12.74
N PRO A 346 -17.89 11.02 14.06
CA PRO A 346 -17.47 9.82 14.76
C PRO A 346 -18.67 8.85 14.84
N LEU A 347 -18.43 7.58 14.52
CA LEU A 347 -19.41 6.49 14.66
C LEU A 347 -19.22 5.72 15.97
N LEU A 348 -18.00 5.71 16.52
CA LEU A 348 -17.59 5.14 17.81
C LEU A 348 -16.46 5.97 18.42
#